data_929698d84c1733145bc9e1cbf42c3883
#
_entry.id   929698d84c1733145bc9e1cbf42c3883
#
_cell.length_a   1.000
_cell.length_b   1.000
_cell.length_c   1.000
_cell.angle_alpha   90.00
_cell.angle_beta   90.00
_cell.angle_gamma   90.00
#
_symmetry.space_group_name_H-M   'P 1'
#
loop_
_entity.id
_entity.type
_entity.pdbx_description
1 polymer ?
#
loop_
_entity_poly.entity_id
_entity_poly.type
_entity_poly.pdbx_seq_one_letter_code
_entity_poly.pdbx_strand_id
1 'polypeptide(L)'
;LFIECLKFLLDSDIVTGLSKKKIGKKVKLDKEATSDIRCIFDYLKQHNTGTDEDITTVQSFTHCMDEDLKEFCNGLFTKSLKVGVDVKGVNKAIPNLIPSFDIMLGSKGELDKLPKGMKFVTEKYDGVRCFTQIRDGRIIMKSRQNKVFEGLVEIVSAIADLGLDNVCLDGELLAIDSPYETVYKDTMKIVSTKDEEKHGVKYMLFDIIPLSEFDNKEGKMKYSDRRAWLDTIKESRFINVAPILYKGTDIDEVLKVLDECRSNGAEGCMTNTDKPYEFKRSKVLQKLKVMSTCDLRVIGFEEGDGKLKGTLGKIICNYKGFDLGVGSGFSEAMRDEIWNNQDKYLGKISEIQYFEQTNNDEGGLSLRFPVFKQWRFDKEEESYE
;
A
#
# COMPACT_ATOMS: atom_id res chain seq x y z
N LEU A 1 1.99 -8.42 -31.48
CA LEU A 1 1.03 -7.41 -31.02
C LEU A 1 0.44 -7.74 -29.64
N PHE A 2 -0.14 -8.92 -29.41
CA PHE A 2 -0.75 -9.27 -28.11
C PHE A 2 0.18 -9.06 -26.91
N ILE A 3 1.43 -9.54 -27.01
CA ILE A 3 2.47 -9.35 -25.97
C ILE A 3 2.78 -7.87 -25.73
N GLU A 4 2.82 -7.06 -26.80
CA GLU A 4 3.06 -5.62 -26.70
C GLU A 4 1.90 -4.90 -26.01
N CYS A 5 0.66 -5.29 -26.31
CA CYS A 5 -0.53 -4.79 -25.61
C CYS A 5 -0.50 -5.13 -24.12
N LEU A 6 -0.14 -6.38 -23.77
CA LEU A 6 0.00 -6.79 -22.36
C LEU A 6 1.11 -6.00 -21.64
N LYS A 7 2.27 -5.82 -22.26
CA LYS A 7 3.34 -4.97 -21.72
C LYS A 7 2.86 -3.55 -21.51
N PHE A 8 2.28 -2.94 -22.52
CA PHE A 8 1.79 -1.56 -22.40
C PHE A 8 0.75 -1.43 -21.29
N LEU A 9 -0.20 -2.37 -21.20
CA LEU A 9 -1.28 -2.35 -20.20
C LEU A 9 -0.77 -2.55 -18.77
N LEU A 10 0.10 -3.53 -18.55
CA LEU A 10 0.45 -4.02 -17.22
C LEU A 10 1.75 -3.43 -16.66
N ASP A 11 2.62 -2.84 -17.50
CA ASP A 11 3.84 -2.20 -17.05
C ASP A 11 3.50 -0.92 -16.28
N SER A 12 3.83 -0.90 -14.98
CA SER A 12 3.56 0.23 -14.09
C SER A 12 4.42 1.46 -14.39
N ASP A 13 5.54 1.30 -15.10
CA ASP A 13 6.42 2.40 -15.48
C ASP A 13 5.86 3.20 -16.67
N ILE A 14 4.91 2.62 -17.41
CA ILE A 14 4.19 3.31 -18.47
C ILE A 14 3.01 4.06 -17.87
N VAL A 15 3.08 5.38 -17.84
CA VAL A 15 2.00 6.27 -17.42
C VAL A 15 1.55 7.08 -18.63
N THR A 16 0.25 7.10 -18.91
CA THR A 16 -0.28 7.80 -20.11
C THR A 16 -0.94 9.15 -19.79
N GLY A 17 -1.18 9.43 -18.49
CA GLY A 17 -1.91 10.63 -18.07
C GLY A 17 -3.37 10.70 -18.54
N LEU A 18 -3.84 9.68 -19.26
CA LEU A 18 -5.20 9.60 -19.81
C LEU A 18 -6.16 8.91 -18.83
N SER A 19 -7.39 9.35 -18.82
CA SER A 19 -8.51 8.72 -18.11
C SER A 19 -9.70 8.58 -19.03
N LYS A 20 -10.67 7.72 -18.67
CA LYS A 20 -11.93 7.58 -19.43
C LYS A 20 -12.64 8.94 -19.62
N LYS A 21 -12.62 9.82 -18.61
CA LYS A 21 -13.17 11.17 -18.69
C LYS A 21 -12.41 12.06 -19.67
N LYS A 22 -11.07 12.01 -19.65
CA LYS A 22 -10.23 12.80 -20.59
C LYS A 22 -10.44 12.36 -22.02
N ILE A 23 -10.39 11.05 -22.31
CA ILE A 23 -10.62 10.51 -23.67
C ILE A 23 -12.02 10.84 -24.20
N GLY A 24 -13.01 11.02 -23.35
CA GLY A 24 -14.37 11.44 -23.76
C GLY A 24 -14.50 12.93 -24.11
N LYS A 25 -13.45 13.74 -23.98
CA LYS A 25 -13.45 15.18 -24.30
C LYS A 25 -13.54 15.36 -25.81
N LYS A 26 -14.33 16.34 -26.28
CA LYS A 26 -14.41 16.70 -27.69
C LYS A 26 -13.13 17.46 -28.09
N VAL A 27 -12.39 16.94 -29.05
CA VAL A 27 -11.21 17.59 -29.65
C VAL A 27 -11.30 17.58 -31.18
N LYS A 28 -10.49 18.40 -31.83
CA LYS A 28 -10.40 18.41 -33.31
C LYS A 28 -9.48 17.25 -33.72
N LEU A 29 -10.01 16.35 -34.54
CA LEU A 29 -9.26 15.19 -35.01
C LEU A 29 -8.22 15.57 -36.05
N ASP A 30 -7.09 14.87 -36.02
CA ASP A 30 -6.06 14.93 -37.04
C ASP A 30 -6.41 13.97 -38.18
N LYS A 31 -6.28 14.45 -39.43
CA LYS A 31 -6.58 13.66 -40.63
C LYS A 31 -5.45 12.72 -41.04
N GLU A 32 -4.23 12.96 -40.55
CA GLU A 32 -3.03 12.17 -40.86
C GLU A 32 -2.63 11.21 -39.76
N ALA A 33 -3.62 10.72 -38.98
CA ALA A 33 -3.36 9.80 -37.85
C ALA A 33 -2.73 8.48 -38.34
N THR A 34 -1.75 7.98 -37.57
CA THR A 34 -1.18 6.65 -37.77
C THR A 34 -2.23 5.55 -37.70
N SER A 35 -2.03 4.47 -38.44
CA SER A 35 -2.83 3.24 -38.37
C SER A 35 -2.18 2.14 -37.50
N ASP A 36 -0.94 2.33 -37.06
CA ASP A 36 -0.21 1.37 -36.22
C ASP A 36 -0.32 1.74 -34.73
N ILE A 37 -0.93 0.86 -33.96
CA ILE A 37 -1.08 1.02 -32.49
C ILE A 37 0.27 1.14 -31.77
N ARG A 38 1.36 0.58 -32.33
CA ARG A 38 2.70 0.69 -31.76
C ARG A 38 3.18 2.14 -31.72
N CYS A 39 2.87 2.90 -32.75
CA CYS A 39 3.18 4.34 -32.80
C CYS A 39 2.47 5.09 -31.66
N ILE A 40 1.23 4.70 -31.34
CA ILE A 40 0.50 5.28 -30.22
C ILE A 40 1.12 4.86 -28.88
N PHE A 41 1.54 3.61 -28.73
CA PHE A 41 2.25 3.18 -27.53
C PHE A 41 3.55 3.96 -27.31
N ASP A 42 4.34 4.14 -28.35
CA ASP A 42 5.63 4.87 -28.26
C ASP A 42 5.40 6.36 -28.00
N TYR A 43 4.38 6.94 -28.61
CA TYR A 43 3.96 8.31 -28.31
C TYR A 43 3.55 8.46 -26.84
N LEU A 44 2.66 7.62 -26.33
CA LEU A 44 2.14 7.71 -24.94
C LEU A 44 3.19 7.38 -23.89
N LYS A 45 4.25 6.63 -24.19
CA LYS A 45 5.40 6.45 -23.28
C LYS A 45 6.19 7.73 -23.06
N GLN A 46 6.20 8.62 -24.04
CA GLN A 46 6.93 9.89 -24.00
C GLN A 46 6.03 11.05 -23.53
N HIS A 47 4.71 10.95 -23.74
CA HIS A 47 3.71 11.97 -23.45
C HIS A 47 2.75 11.42 -22.37
N ASN A 48 3.01 11.74 -21.11
CA ASN A 48 2.35 11.09 -19.97
C ASN A 48 1.42 12.02 -19.15
N THR A 49 1.11 13.20 -19.67
CA THR A 49 0.34 14.23 -18.96
C THR A 49 -1.15 14.22 -19.31
N GLY A 50 -1.51 13.63 -20.46
CA GLY A 50 -2.90 13.58 -20.96
C GLY A 50 -3.41 14.97 -21.34
N THR A 51 -2.61 15.70 -22.12
CA THR A 51 -2.97 17.00 -22.71
C THR A 51 -4.03 16.86 -23.80
N ASP A 52 -4.54 17.98 -24.31
CA ASP A 52 -5.47 17.95 -25.44
C ASP A 52 -4.83 17.38 -26.71
N GLU A 53 -3.52 17.53 -26.88
CA GLU A 53 -2.75 16.92 -27.97
C GLU A 53 -2.71 15.39 -27.82
N ASP A 54 -2.45 14.88 -26.61
CA ASP A 54 -2.46 13.44 -26.34
C ASP A 54 -3.86 12.84 -26.60
N ILE A 55 -4.91 13.56 -26.22
CA ILE A 55 -6.30 13.16 -26.46
C ILE A 55 -6.60 13.17 -27.97
N THR A 56 -6.16 14.20 -28.70
CA THR A 56 -6.32 14.30 -30.16
C THR A 56 -5.65 13.12 -30.84
N THR A 57 -4.41 12.80 -30.50
CA THR A 57 -3.65 11.69 -31.08
C THR A 57 -4.39 10.36 -30.89
N VAL A 58 -4.86 10.07 -29.69
CA VAL A 58 -5.59 8.83 -29.38
C VAL A 58 -6.95 8.77 -30.09
N GLN A 59 -7.72 9.86 -30.05
CA GLN A 59 -9.03 9.90 -30.71
C GLN A 59 -8.91 9.82 -32.23
N SER A 60 -7.91 10.46 -32.83
CA SER A 60 -7.68 10.38 -34.27
C SER A 60 -7.32 8.97 -34.70
N PHE A 61 -6.53 8.24 -33.89
CA PHE A 61 -6.24 6.83 -34.14
C PHE A 61 -7.50 5.94 -34.06
N THR A 62 -8.39 6.18 -33.09
CA THR A 62 -9.56 5.32 -32.86
C THR A 62 -10.79 5.74 -33.67
N HIS A 63 -10.76 6.87 -34.38
CA HIS A 63 -11.93 7.48 -35.03
C HIS A 63 -12.64 6.59 -36.04
N CYS A 64 -11.89 5.84 -36.85
CA CYS A 64 -12.43 4.99 -37.91
C CYS A 64 -12.67 3.54 -37.47
N MET A 65 -12.51 3.22 -36.18
CA MET A 65 -12.73 1.89 -35.65
C MET A 65 -14.22 1.66 -35.33
N ASP A 66 -14.65 0.38 -35.37
CA ASP A 66 -15.92 -0.02 -34.78
C ASP A 66 -15.90 0.23 -33.25
N GLU A 67 -17.08 0.25 -32.63
CA GLU A 67 -17.21 0.66 -31.23
C GLU A 67 -16.49 -0.31 -30.28
N ASP A 68 -16.52 -1.63 -30.55
CA ASP A 68 -15.86 -2.65 -29.71
C ASP A 68 -14.35 -2.49 -29.73
N LEU A 69 -13.76 -2.30 -30.92
CA LEU A 69 -12.32 -2.08 -31.08
C LEU A 69 -11.88 -0.75 -30.48
N LYS A 70 -12.70 0.26 -30.63
CA LYS A 70 -12.48 1.58 -30.04
C LYS A 70 -12.51 1.53 -28.51
N GLU A 71 -13.49 0.81 -27.91
CA GLU A 71 -13.55 0.62 -26.46
C GLU A 71 -12.34 -0.15 -25.95
N PHE A 72 -11.93 -1.22 -26.65
CA PHE A 72 -10.72 -1.97 -26.35
C PHE A 72 -9.46 -1.10 -26.36
N CYS A 73 -9.23 -0.32 -27.43
CA CYS A 73 -8.09 0.58 -27.56
C CYS A 73 -8.11 1.66 -26.48
N ASN A 74 -9.26 2.27 -26.22
CA ASN A 74 -9.41 3.26 -25.16
C ASN A 74 -9.12 2.65 -23.77
N GLY A 75 -9.54 1.41 -23.53
CA GLY A 75 -9.22 0.67 -22.32
C GLY A 75 -7.72 0.42 -22.15
N LEU A 76 -7.00 0.13 -23.24
CA LEU A 76 -5.54 0.00 -23.26
C LEU A 76 -4.86 1.34 -22.95
N PHE A 77 -5.20 2.40 -23.65
CA PHE A 77 -4.56 3.71 -23.52
C PHE A 77 -4.82 4.37 -22.16
N THR A 78 -5.97 4.14 -21.56
CA THR A 78 -6.27 4.58 -20.20
C THR A 78 -5.78 3.61 -19.13
N LYS A 79 -5.19 2.48 -19.52
CA LYS A 79 -4.75 1.40 -18.62
C LYS A 79 -5.87 0.88 -17.70
N SER A 80 -7.12 0.94 -18.18
CA SER A 80 -8.32 0.53 -17.43
C SER A 80 -8.92 -0.80 -17.92
N LEU A 81 -8.36 -1.39 -18.98
CA LEU A 81 -8.81 -2.67 -19.52
C LEU A 81 -8.55 -3.81 -18.51
N LYS A 82 -9.59 -4.57 -18.21
CA LYS A 82 -9.49 -5.74 -17.33
C LYS A 82 -9.27 -7.00 -18.17
N VAL A 83 -8.10 -7.60 -18.05
CA VAL A 83 -7.70 -8.78 -18.86
C VAL A 83 -7.72 -10.10 -18.05
N GLY A 84 -8.18 -10.07 -16.80
CA GLY A 84 -8.28 -11.27 -15.96
C GLY A 84 -6.95 -11.87 -15.50
N VAL A 85 -5.81 -11.24 -15.82
CA VAL A 85 -4.47 -11.67 -15.42
C VAL A 85 -3.68 -10.47 -14.89
N ASP A 86 -2.85 -10.70 -13.87
CA ASP A 86 -1.94 -9.71 -13.30
C ASP A 86 -0.49 -9.91 -13.79
N VAL A 87 0.41 -8.99 -13.43
CA VAL A 87 1.84 -9.05 -13.77
C VAL A 87 2.46 -10.38 -13.33
N LYS A 88 2.07 -10.92 -12.17
CA LYS A 88 2.62 -12.19 -11.67
C LYS A 88 2.18 -13.38 -12.52
N GLY A 89 0.92 -13.40 -12.92
CA GLY A 89 0.38 -14.44 -13.82
C GLY A 89 1.08 -14.41 -15.18
N VAL A 90 1.28 -13.21 -15.74
CA VAL A 90 2.00 -13.05 -17.02
C VAL A 90 3.46 -13.46 -16.89
N ASN A 91 4.18 -12.99 -15.87
CA ASN A 91 5.59 -13.32 -15.66
C ASN A 91 5.83 -14.78 -15.26
N LYS A 92 4.81 -15.46 -14.75
CA LYS A 92 4.86 -16.91 -14.54
C LYS A 92 4.85 -17.70 -15.86
N ALA A 93 4.08 -17.21 -16.84
CA ALA A 93 3.99 -17.83 -18.17
C ALA A 93 5.19 -17.45 -19.07
N ILE A 94 5.61 -16.19 -19.01
CA ILE A 94 6.73 -15.65 -19.78
C ILE A 94 7.63 -14.86 -18.80
N PRO A 95 8.71 -15.50 -18.31
CA PRO A 95 9.57 -14.90 -17.28
C PRO A 95 10.11 -13.52 -17.67
N ASN A 96 10.03 -12.57 -16.75
CA ASN A 96 10.51 -11.20 -16.90
C ASN A 96 9.92 -10.42 -18.10
N LEU A 97 8.74 -10.81 -18.57
CA LEU A 97 8.10 -10.10 -19.69
C LEU A 97 7.71 -8.67 -19.30
N ILE A 98 7.19 -8.50 -18.10
CA ILE A 98 6.77 -7.19 -17.57
C ILE A 98 7.68 -6.83 -16.40
N PRO A 99 8.31 -5.65 -16.42
CA PRO A 99 9.10 -5.19 -15.29
C PRO A 99 8.27 -5.22 -14.00
N SER A 100 8.80 -5.78 -12.92
CA SER A 100 8.15 -5.78 -11.63
C SER A 100 8.99 -5.01 -10.61
N PHE A 101 8.32 -4.11 -9.89
CA PHE A 101 8.89 -3.42 -8.75
C PHE A 101 8.56 -4.19 -7.49
N ASP A 102 9.33 -5.25 -7.24
CA ASP A 102 9.16 -6.08 -6.06
C ASP A 102 10.10 -5.64 -4.95
N ILE A 103 9.51 -5.28 -3.82
CA ILE A 103 10.22 -4.96 -2.56
C ILE A 103 9.67 -5.86 -1.44
N MET A 104 10.42 -6.02 -0.37
CA MET A 104 9.99 -6.82 0.76
C MET A 104 8.77 -6.20 1.44
N LEU A 105 7.70 -6.98 1.56
CA LEU A 105 6.49 -6.58 2.26
C LEU A 105 6.31 -7.45 3.50
N GLY A 106 6.09 -6.82 4.65
CA GLY A 106 5.80 -7.54 5.88
C GLY A 106 4.48 -8.31 5.82
N SER A 107 4.50 -9.55 6.31
CA SER A 107 3.31 -10.33 6.62
C SER A 107 2.66 -9.87 7.92
N LYS A 108 1.39 -10.21 8.13
CA LYS A 108 0.78 -10.08 9.47
C LYS A 108 1.48 -11.07 10.39
N GLY A 109 1.98 -10.59 11.53
CA GLY A 109 2.55 -11.40 12.59
C GLY A 109 1.52 -11.73 13.66
N GLU A 110 1.67 -12.90 14.27
CA GLU A 110 0.99 -13.33 15.47
C GLU A 110 2.10 -13.76 16.44
N LEU A 111 2.05 -13.30 17.69
CA LEU A 111 3.15 -13.45 18.63
C LEU A 111 3.55 -14.91 18.87
N ASP A 112 2.57 -15.79 18.99
CA ASP A 112 2.73 -17.24 19.18
C ASP A 112 3.27 -17.96 17.93
N LYS A 113 3.22 -17.30 16.76
CA LYS A 113 3.65 -17.85 15.46
C LYS A 113 4.84 -17.12 14.87
N LEU A 114 5.50 -16.26 15.65
CA LEU A 114 6.71 -15.58 15.19
C LEU A 114 7.80 -16.61 14.88
N PRO A 115 8.60 -16.39 13.80
CA PRO A 115 9.71 -17.27 13.46
C PRO A 115 10.67 -17.43 14.63
N LYS A 116 11.18 -18.64 14.84
CA LYS A 116 12.24 -18.90 15.83
C LYS A 116 13.53 -18.18 15.43
N GLY A 117 14.36 -17.85 16.42
CA GLY A 117 15.67 -17.23 16.23
C GLY A 117 15.69 -15.73 16.54
N MET A 118 16.80 -15.11 16.21
CA MET A 118 17.07 -13.69 16.47
C MET A 118 16.04 -12.80 15.77
N LYS A 119 15.46 -11.89 16.52
CA LYS A 119 14.53 -10.86 16.03
C LYS A 119 15.14 -9.48 16.27
N PHE A 120 14.92 -8.61 15.30
CA PHE A 120 15.20 -7.20 15.38
C PHE A 120 13.85 -6.48 15.32
N VAL A 121 13.53 -5.78 16.39
CA VAL A 121 12.24 -5.11 16.53
C VAL A 121 12.43 -3.61 16.37
N THR A 122 11.65 -3.01 15.49
CA THR A 122 11.59 -1.56 15.27
C THR A 122 10.17 -1.08 15.44
N GLU A 123 9.98 0.22 15.65
CA GLU A 123 8.65 0.83 15.56
C GLU A 123 8.05 0.64 14.17
N LYS A 124 6.75 0.44 14.11
CA LYS A 124 6.00 0.49 12.86
C LYS A 124 5.48 1.90 12.62
N TYR A 125 6.17 2.60 11.75
CA TYR A 125 5.78 3.95 11.34
C TYR A 125 4.52 3.93 10.47
N ASP A 126 3.61 4.87 10.71
CA ASP A 126 2.41 5.10 9.90
C ASP A 126 2.63 6.29 8.97
N GLY A 127 3.45 6.08 7.96
CA GLY A 127 3.81 7.08 6.97
C GLY A 127 3.58 6.60 5.55
N VAL A 128 4.38 7.08 4.63
CA VAL A 128 4.33 6.72 3.21
C VAL A 128 5.60 5.97 2.82
N ARG A 129 5.46 4.66 2.53
CA ARG A 129 6.61 3.83 2.12
C ARG A 129 7.34 4.44 0.94
N CYS A 130 8.64 4.58 1.11
CA CYS A 130 9.55 5.03 0.08
C CYS A 130 10.70 4.03 -0.08
N PHE A 131 11.00 3.69 -1.32
CA PHE A 131 12.15 2.89 -1.71
C PHE A 131 13.01 3.71 -2.67
N THR A 132 14.24 3.95 -2.27
CA THR A 132 15.16 4.80 -3.02
C THR A 132 16.21 3.95 -3.69
N GLN A 133 16.43 4.16 -4.97
CA GLN A 133 17.52 3.58 -5.75
C GLN A 133 18.58 4.64 -5.99
N ILE A 134 19.82 4.33 -5.68
CA ILE A 134 20.98 5.18 -5.97
C ILE A 134 21.85 4.41 -6.95
N ARG A 135 21.97 4.94 -8.15
CA ARG A 135 22.70 4.31 -9.27
C ARG A 135 23.49 5.36 -10.03
N ASP A 136 24.82 5.19 -10.09
CA ASP A 136 25.72 6.11 -10.78
C ASP A 136 25.46 7.57 -10.38
N GLY A 137 25.33 7.83 -9.09
CA GLY A 137 25.03 9.13 -8.49
C GLY A 137 23.58 9.61 -8.69
N ARG A 138 22.75 8.90 -9.44
CA ARG A 138 21.34 9.26 -9.66
C ARG A 138 20.45 8.68 -8.56
N ILE A 139 19.70 9.54 -7.88
CA ILE A 139 18.76 9.19 -6.82
C ILE A 139 17.35 9.16 -7.38
N ILE A 140 16.66 8.01 -7.23
CA ILE A 140 15.26 7.84 -7.66
C ILE A 140 14.47 7.29 -6.46
N MET A 141 13.54 8.08 -5.96
CA MET A 141 12.66 7.73 -4.85
C MET A 141 11.31 7.26 -5.38
N LYS A 142 10.85 6.09 -4.95
CA LYS A 142 9.62 5.46 -5.46
C LYS A 142 8.70 5.02 -4.34
N SER A 143 7.41 5.14 -4.57
CA SER A 143 6.39 4.57 -3.69
C SER A 143 6.35 3.04 -3.80
N ARG A 144 5.65 2.40 -2.87
CA ARG A 144 5.36 0.95 -2.92
C ARG A 144 4.70 0.50 -4.24
N GLN A 145 4.06 1.41 -4.96
CA GLN A 145 3.38 1.14 -6.23
C GLN A 145 4.25 1.52 -7.45
N ASN A 146 5.56 1.69 -7.27
CA ASN A 146 6.52 2.10 -8.30
C ASN A 146 6.31 3.52 -8.85
N LYS A 147 5.54 4.38 -8.19
CA LYS A 147 5.39 5.78 -8.59
C LYS A 147 6.55 6.60 -8.05
N VAL A 148 7.17 7.39 -8.92
CA VAL A 148 8.27 8.28 -8.51
C VAL A 148 7.73 9.41 -7.63
N PHE A 149 8.44 9.69 -6.54
CA PHE A 149 8.27 10.89 -5.75
C PHE A 149 9.16 11.99 -6.31
N GLU A 150 8.54 13.04 -6.79
CA GLU A 150 9.23 14.23 -7.30
C GLU A 150 9.18 15.34 -6.25
N GLY A 151 10.15 16.26 -6.31
CA GLY A 151 10.16 17.49 -5.50
C GLY A 151 10.57 17.30 -4.03
N LEU A 152 11.02 16.14 -3.57
CA LEU A 152 11.53 15.92 -2.20
C LEU A 152 12.98 16.45 -2.06
N VAL A 153 13.17 17.73 -2.33
CA VAL A 153 14.50 18.36 -2.51
C VAL A 153 15.41 18.22 -1.29
N GLU A 154 14.84 18.37 -0.08
CA GLU A 154 15.61 18.29 1.18
C GLU A 154 16.13 16.87 1.43
N ILE A 155 15.29 15.85 1.16
CA ILE A 155 15.67 14.45 1.32
C ILE A 155 16.67 14.02 0.25
N VAL A 156 16.46 14.42 -1.01
CA VAL A 156 17.38 14.11 -2.11
C VAL A 156 18.77 14.73 -1.85
N SER A 157 18.83 15.99 -1.38
CA SER A 157 20.08 16.63 -0.99
C SER A 157 20.75 15.89 0.16
N ALA A 158 19.99 15.53 1.20
CA ALA A 158 20.53 14.81 2.35
C ALA A 158 21.05 13.39 1.97
N ILE A 159 20.39 12.70 1.03
CA ILE A 159 20.88 11.41 0.50
C ILE A 159 22.17 11.60 -0.30
N ALA A 160 22.26 12.65 -1.13
CA ALA A 160 23.46 12.95 -1.90
C ALA A 160 24.67 13.19 -0.99
N ASP A 161 24.47 13.89 0.14
CA ASP A 161 25.51 14.18 1.14
C ASP A 161 26.04 12.89 1.83
N LEU A 162 25.30 11.78 1.81
CA LEU A 162 25.76 10.50 2.34
C LEU A 162 26.87 9.87 1.50
N GLY A 163 27.03 10.28 0.24
CA GLY A 163 28.03 9.72 -0.68
C GLY A 163 27.82 8.25 -1.02
N LEU A 164 26.60 7.75 -0.86
CA LEU A 164 26.24 6.36 -1.19
C LEU A 164 26.02 6.21 -2.71
N ASP A 165 26.49 5.09 -3.24
CA ASP A 165 26.20 4.71 -4.63
C ASP A 165 26.00 3.20 -4.77
N ASN A 166 25.27 2.80 -5.81
CA ASN A 166 24.94 1.40 -6.10
C ASN A 166 24.23 0.69 -4.93
N VAL A 167 23.35 1.39 -4.25
CA VAL A 167 22.54 0.87 -3.14
C VAL A 167 21.06 1.23 -3.30
N CYS A 168 20.22 0.49 -2.57
CA CYS A 168 18.83 0.85 -2.34
C CYS A 168 18.61 1.12 -0.85
N LEU A 169 17.86 2.18 -0.56
CA LEU A 169 17.40 2.52 0.79
C LEU A 169 15.91 2.22 0.88
N ASP A 170 15.49 1.58 1.95
CA ASP A 170 14.10 1.23 2.20
C ASP A 170 13.64 1.88 3.50
N GLY A 171 12.55 2.65 3.45
CA GLY A 171 12.13 3.44 4.59
C GLY A 171 10.70 3.98 4.46
N GLU A 172 10.35 4.86 5.39
CA GLU A 172 9.05 5.50 5.47
C GLU A 172 9.24 7.02 5.44
N LEU A 173 8.48 7.72 4.60
CA LEU A 173 8.38 9.19 4.64
C LEU A 173 7.41 9.58 5.75
N LEU A 174 7.81 10.55 6.55
CA LEU A 174 7.03 11.05 7.68
C LEU A 174 7.04 12.59 7.67
N ALA A 175 5.88 13.21 7.85
CA ALA A 175 5.81 14.65 8.07
C ALA A 175 6.57 15.01 9.35
N ILE A 176 7.41 16.03 9.28
CA ILE A 176 8.20 16.52 10.42
C ILE A 176 7.23 17.20 11.42
N ASP A 177 7.45 16.95 12.71
CA ASP A 177 6.69 17.54 13.81
C ASP A 177 5.17 17.23 13.79
N SER A 178 4.76 16.19 13.07
CA SER A 178 3.36 15.74 13.03
C SER A 178 3.08 14.71 14.15
N PRO A 179 1.92 14.82 14.83
CA PRO A 179 1.49 13.80 15.80
C PRO A 179 1.27 12.44 15.16
N TYR A 180 1.37 11.37 15.97
CA TYR A 180 1.14 10.00 15.49
C TYR A 180 -0.22 9.82 14.81
N GLU A 181 -1.27 10.45 15.32
CA GLU A 181 -2.65 10.29 14.83
C GLU A 181 -2.87 10.90 13.44
N THR A 182 -2.05 11.88 13.05
CA THR A 182 -2.20 12.61 11.78
C THR A 182 -1.04 12.43 10.81
N VAL A 183 0.09 11.85 11.26
CA VAL A 183 1.33 11.78 10.49
C VAL A 183 1.15 11.20 9.08
N TYR A 184 0.33 10.17 8.92
CA TYR A 184 0.02 9.63 7.59
C TYR A 184 -0.68 10.63 6.69
N LYS A 185 -1.74 11.28 7.21
CA LYS A 185 -2.52 12.28 6.44
C LYS A 185 -1.66 13.48 6.08
N ASP A 186 -0.86 13.98 7.03
CA ASP A 186 0.02 15.13 6.82
C ASP A 186 1.12 14.78 5.81
N THR A 187 1.74 13.61 5.93
CA THR A 187 2.71 13.11 4.95
C THR A 187 2.09 12.99 3.55
N MET A 188 0.91 12.35 3.45
CA MET A 188 0.22 12.21 2.16
C MET A 188 -0.14 13.55 1.55
N LYS A 189 -0.59 14.52 2.36
CA LYS A 189 -0.88 15.88 1.90
C LYS A 189 0.35 16.51 1.25
N ILE A 190 1.53 16.40 1.86
CA ILE A 190 2.77 16.96 1.34
C ILE A 190 3.22 16.22 0.08
N VAL A 191 3.34 14.87 0.12
CA VAL A 191 3.92 14.10 -0.99
C VAL A 191 3.03 14.05 -2.23
N SER A 192 1.72 14.30 -2.09
CA SER A 192 0.75 14.29 -3.20
C SER A 192 0.48 15.65 -3.83
N THR A 193 1.04 16.74 -3.30
CA THR A 193 0.90 18.06 -3.92
C THR A 193 1.50 18.08 -5.32
N LYS A 194 1.08 19.04 -6.12
CA LYS A 194 1.64 19.30 -7.46
C LYS A 194 2.77 20.30 -7.44
N ASP A 195 3.21 20.71 -6.25
CA ASP A 195 4.29 21.67 -6.08
C ASP A 195 5.61 21.09 -6.61
N GLU A 196 6.42 21.90 -7.24
CA GLU A 196 7.73 21.51 -7.77
C GLU A 196 8.69 21.14 -6.64
N GLU A 197 8.60 21.81 -5.51
CA GLU A 197 9.37 21.51 -4.29
C GLU A 197 8.44 21.17 -3.12
N LYS A 198 8.79 20.15 -2.37
CA LYS A 198 8.04 19.62 -1.23
C LYS A 198 8.93 19.63 0.00
N HIS A 199 8.46 20.27 1.06
CA HIS A 199 9.20 20.51 2.28
C HIS A 199 8.50 19.89 3.50
N GLY A 200 9.25 19.73 4.60
CA GLY A 200 8.70 19.31 5.87
C GLY A 200 8.46 17.80 5.98
N VAL A 201 9.18 17.02 5.20
CA VAL A 201 9.16 15.54 5.27
C VAL A 201 10.54 15.02 5.60
N LYS A 202 10.62 14.01 6.47
CA LYS A 202 11.83 13.22 6.75
C LYS A 202 11.69 11.80 6.25
N TYR A 203 12.83 11.16 6.00
CA TYR A 203 12.92 9.77 5.57
C TYR A 203 13.49 8.91 6.70
N MET A 204 12.64 8.05 7.27
CA MET A 204 12.99 7.10 8.31
C MET A 204 13.42 5.80 7.66
N LEU A 205 14.71 5.51 7.63
CA LEU A 205 15.30 4.33 7.02
C LEU A 205 15.20 3.12 7.95
N PHE A 206 14.84 1.97 7.44
CA PHE A 206 14.81 0.72 8.21
C PHE A 206 15.49 -0.45 7.50
N ASP A 207 15.90 -0.29 6.24
CA ASP A 207 16.71 -1.27 5.53
C ASP A 207 17.60 -0.62 4.45
N ILE A 208 18.73 -1.29 4.12
CA ILE A 208 19.66 -0.92 3.06
C ILE A 208 20.08 -2.18 2.31
N ILE A 209 20.13 -2.12 0.98
CA ILE A 209 20.35 -3.30 0.15
C ILE A 209 21.32 -2.93 -0.97
N PRO A 210 22.30 -3.78 -1.32
CA PRO A 210 23.08 -3.59 -2.53
C PRO A 210 22.17 -3.52 -3.76
N LEU A 211 22.42 -2.55 -4.64
CA LEU A 211 21.63 -2.39 -5.87
C LEU A 211 21.65 -3.65 -6.74
N SER A 212 22.77 -4.37 -6.76
CA SER A 212 22.88 -5.64 -7.48
C SER A 212 21.94 -6.73 -6.95
N GLU A 213 21.67 -6.78 -5.65
CA GLU A 213 20.68 -7.72 -5.07
C GLU A 213 19.26 -7.34 -5.49
N PHE A 214 18.97 -6.04 -5.54
CA PHE A 214 17.68 -5.54 -6.04
C PHE A 214 17.49 -5.85 -7.52
N ASP A 215 18.48 -5.61 -8.36
CA ASP A 215 18.41 -5.84 -9.80
C ASP A 215 18.22 -7.33 -10.14
N ASN A 216 18.92 -8.20 -9.42
CA ASN A 216 18.80 -9.66 -9.58
C ASN A 216 17.61 -10.28 -8.85
N LYS A 217 16.89 -9.50 -8.02
CA LYS A 217 15.82 -9.99 -7.13
C LYS A 217 16.27 -11.14 -6.23
N GLU A 218 17.53 -11.12 -5.83
CA GLU A 218 18.18 -12.15 -5.00
C GLU A 218 18.91 -11.52 -3.82
N GLY A 219 18.29 -11.56 -2.63
CA GLY A 219 18.92 -11.11 -1.39
C GLY A 219 19.98 -12.10 -0.91
N LYS A 220 21.16 -11.62 -0.56
CA LYS A 220 22.29 -12.40 -0.05
C LYS A 220 22.72 -11.94 1.35
N MET A 221 22.75 -10.64 1.57
CA MET A 221 23.09 -10.04 2.84
C MET A 221 22.03 -10.34 3.90
N LYS A 222 22.45 -10.86 5.07
CA LYS A 222 21.56 -11.03 6.23
C LYS A 222 21.14 -9.67 6.79
N TYR A 223 20.03 -9.66 7.54
CA TYR A 223 19.55 -8.43 8.14
C TYR A 223 20.53 -7.80 9.12
N SER A 224 21.24 -8.63 9.92
CA SER A 224 22.29 -8.14 10.83
C SER A 224 23.38 -7.34 10.11
N ASP A 225 23.80 -7.80 8.93
CA ASP A 225 24.86 -7.14 8.15
C ASP A 225 24.31 -5.86 7.49
N ARG A 226 23.09 -5.91 6.95
CA ARG A 226 22.42 -4.72 6.41
C ARG A 226 22.16 -3.68 7.49
N ARG A 227 21.78 -4.14 8.69
CA ARG A 227 21.58 -3.26 9.84
C ARG A 227 22.88 -2.59 10.28
N ALA A 228 23.98 -3.35 10.38
CA ALA A 228 25.28 -2.78 10.70
C ALA A 228 25.72 -1.72 9.68
N TRP A 229 25.41 -1.94 8.40
CA TRP A 229 25.65 -0.94 7.36
C TRP A 229 24.74 0.28 7.53
N LEU A 230 23.42 0.06 7.71
CA LEU A 230 22.46 1.12 7.93
C LEU A 230 22.82 2.01 9.14
N ASP A 231 23.36 1.42 10.22
CA ASP A 231 23.80 2.13 11.42
C ASP A 231 25.03 3.03 11.19
N THR A 232 25.73 2.90 10.06
CA THR A 232 26.80 3.84 9.67
C THR A 232 26.31 5.11 9.01
N ILE A 233 25.01 5.18 8.67
CA ILE A 233 24.42 6.36 8.02
C ILE A 233 24.41 7.52 8.99
N LYS A 234 24.96 8.65 8.57
CA LYS A 234 24.93 9.89 9.32
C LYS A 234 23.52 10.47 9.29
N GLU A 235 22.87 10.51 10.42
CA GLU A 235 21.54 11.11 10.56
C GLU A 235 21.58 12.64 10.39
N SER A 236 20.45 13.16 9.96
CA SER A 236 20.19 14.59 9.79
C SER A 236 18.73 14.90 10.14
N ARG A 237 18.32 16.17 9.99
CA ARG A 237 16.90 16.53 10.13
C ARG A 237 15.99 15.73 9.17
N PHE A 238 16.50 15.37 7.99
CA PHE A 238 15.72 14.78 6.90
C PHE A 238 15.96 13.27 6.71
N ILE A 239 17.04 12.74 7.26
CA ILE A 239 17.39 11.32 7.20
C ILE A 239 17.60 10.80 8.61
N ASN A 240 16.82 9.80 9.01
CA ASN A 240 16.97 9.13 10.29
C ASN A 240 16.96 7.61 10.07
N VAL A 241 17.58 6.88 10.98
CA VAL A 241 17.59 5.41 11.00
C VAL A 241 16.65 4.92 12.09
N ALA A 242 15.68 4.07 11.73
CA ALA A 242 14.74 3.49 12.68
C ALA A 242 15.50 2.75 13.81
N PRO A 243 15.36 3.14 15.08
CA PRO A 243 16.09 2.50 16.16
C PRO A 243 15.65 1.04 16.34
N ILE A 244 16.59 0.16 16.72
CA ILE A 244 16.27 -1.20 17.18
C ILE A 244 15.80 -1.08 18.64
N LEU A 245 14.51 -1.30 18.87
CA LEU A 245 13.90 -1.27 20.19
C LEU A 245 14.19 -2.55 20.98
N TYR A 246 14.33 -3.69 20.27
CA TYR A 246 14.76 -4.95 20.86
C TYR A 246 15.53 -5.81 19.84
N LYS A 247 16.55 -6.50 20.34
CA LYS A 247 17.31 -7.51 19.58
C LYS A 247 17.49 -8.75 20.44
N GLY A 248 16.83 -9.85 20.08
CA GLY A 248 16.88 -11.08 20.87
C GLY A 248 15.97 -12.17 20.36
N THR A 249 15.82 -13.22 21.16
CA THR A 249 14.98 -14.39 20.83
C THR A 249 13.74 -14.50 21.70
N ASP A 250 13.66 -13.70 22.74
CA ASP A 250 12.58 -13.72 23.72
C ASP A 250 11.32 -13.05 23.19
N ILE A 251 10.20 -13.74 23.26
CA ILE A 251 8.89 -13.25 22.80
C ILE A 251 8.26 -12.30 23.84
N ASP A 252 8.52 -12.51 25.13
CA ASP A 252 7.99 -11.64 26.16
C ASP A 252 8.60 -10.23 26.08
N GLU A 253 9.87 -10.13 25.68
CA GLU A 253 10.50 -8.85 25.41
C GLU A 253 9.91 -8.17 24.14
N VAL A 254 9.55 -8.95 23.11
CA VAL A 254 8.84 -8.41 21.95
C VAL A 254 7.45 -7.87 22.36
N LEU A 255 6.77 -8.54 23.27
CA LEU A 255 5.49 -8.09 23.83
C LEU A 255 5.63 -6.76 24.56
N LYS A 256 6.66 -6.61 25.42
CA LYS A 256 6.91 -5.35 26.12
C LYS A 256 7.12 -4.19 25.18
N VAL A 257 7.93 -4.40 24.12
CA VAL A 257 8.14 -3.38 23.08
C VAL A 257 6.84 -3.03 22.38
N LEU A 258 6.00 -4.01 22.08
CA LEU A 258 4.70 -3.77 21.46
C LEU A 258 3.78 -2.92 22.36
N ASP A 259 3.76 -3.19 23.67
CA ASP A 259 3.00 -2.42 24.65
C ASP A 259 3.55 -1.00 24.84
N GLU A 260 4.88 -0.84 24.80
CA GLU A 260 5.54 0.48 24.80
C GLU A 260 5.17 1.29 23.56
N CYS A 261 5.24 0.67 22.36
CA CYS A 261 4.79 1.30 21.12
C CYS A 261 3.33 1.76 21.23
N ARG A 262 2.47 0.93 21.80
CA ARG A 262 1.06 1.27 22.05
C ARG A 262 0.93 2.50 22.96
N SER A 263 1.62 2.48 24.09
CA SER A 263 1.54 3.54 25.10
C SER A 263 2.00 4.89 24.55
N ASN A 264 2.89 4.86 23.55
CA ASN A 264 3.40 6.03 22.86
C ASN A 264 2.55 6.45 21.64
N GLY A 265 1.45 5.75 21.33
CA GLY A 265 0.56 6.06 20.19
C GLY A 265 1.01 5.52 18.83
N ALA A 266 2.07 4.71 18.80
CA ALA A 266 2.56 4.11 17.55
C ALA A 266 1.61 3.00 17.03
N GLU A 267 1.63 2.74 15.71
CA GLU A 267 0.77 1.72 15.06
C GLU A 267 1.08 0.28 15.53
N GLY A 268 2.22 0.08 16.17
CA GLY A 268 2.73 -1.21 16.62
C GLY A 268 4.22 -1.33 16.36
N CYS A 269 4.70 -2.56 16.13
CA CYS A 269 6.10 -2.78 15.79
C CYS A 269 6.28 -3.70 14.57
N MET A 270 7.48 -3.64 13.99
CA MET A 270 7.95 -4.53 12.95
C MET A 270 8.98 -5.48 13.55
N THR A 271 8.90 -6.76 13.20
CA THR A 271 9.93 -7.74 13.55
C THR A 271 10.61 -8.24 12.30
N ASN A 272 11.92 -8.15 12.26
CA ASN A 272 12.76 -8.70 11.18
C ASN A 272 13.58 -9.86 11.73
N THR A 273 13.64 -10.97 11.02
CA THR A 273 14.53 -12.09 11.35
C THR A 273 15.86 -11.92 10.65
N ASP A 274 16.92 -12.56 11.17
CA ASP A 274 18.26 -12.45 10.58
C ASP A 274 18.41 -13.30 9.31
N LYS A 275 17.71 -12.85 8.26
CA LYS A 275 17.66 -13.49 6.93
C LYS A 275 17.92 -12.46 5.84
N PRO A 276 18.28 -12.92 4.62
CA PRO A 276 18.36 -12.06 3.45
C PRO A 276 17.03 -11.34 3.14
N TYR A 277 17.13 -10.23 2.39
CA TYR A 277 15.97 -9.48 1.88
C TYR A 277 15.19 -10.33 0.86
N GLU A 278 13.87 -10.40 0.98
CA GLU A 278 13.03 -11.13 0.04
C GLU A 278 12.19 -10.16 -0.80
N PHE A 279 12.31 -10.23 -2.11
CA PHE A 279 11.59 -9.37 -3.05
C PHE A 279 10.13 -9.81 -3.25
N LYS A 280 9.40 -9.96 -2.16
CA LYS A 280 8.00 -10.41 -2.10
C LYS A 280 7.39 -10.11 -0.73
N ARG A 281 6.10 -10.47 -0.54
CA ARG A 281 5.55 -10.57 0.81
C ARG A 281 6.24 -11.70 1.57
N SER A 282 6.82 -11.38 2.71
CA SER A 282 7.72 -12.25 3.44
C SER A 282 7.29 -12.46 4.88
N LYS A 283 7.56 -13.66 5.40
CA LYS A 283 7.49 -13.97 6.83
C LYS A 283 8.79 -13.62 7.57
N VAL A 284 9.86 -13.28 6.85
CA VAL A 284 11.11 -12.76 7.43
C VAL A 284 10.85 -11.41 8.10
N LEU A 285 10.01 -10.59 7.49
CA LEU A 285 9.53 -9.32 8.02
C LEU A 285 8.06 -9.48 8.44
N GLN A 286 7.76 -9.25 9.70
CA GLN A 286 6.38 -9.31 10.20
C GLN A 286 5.98 -8.02 10.90
N LYS A 287 4.71 -7.66 10.76
CA LYS A 287 4.10 -6.52 11.40
C LYS A 287 3.21 -6.99 12.54
N LEU A 288 3.52 -6.54 13.73
CA LEU A 288 2.72 -6.71 14.93
C LEU A 288 1.97 -5.41 15.16
N LYS A 289 0.65 -5.49 15.10
CA LYS A 289 -0.23 -4.36 15.38
C LYS A 289 -0.88 -4.58 16.72
N VAL A 290 -0.99 -3.52 17.46
CA VAL A 290 -1.83 -3.51 18.64
C VAL A 290 -3.27 -3.44 18.15
N MET A 291 -4.08 -4.35 18.65
CA MET A 291 -5.51 -4.39 18.34
C MET A 291 -6.25 -4.33 19.67
N SER A 292 -7.22 -3.46 19.76
CA SER A 292 -8.18 -3.40 20.85
C SER A 292 -9.43 -4.19 20.51
N THR A 293 -10.21 -4.56 21.50
CA THR A 293 -11.53 -5.15 21.30
C THR A 293 -12.58 -4.32 22.02
N CYS A 294 -13.79 -4.33 21.52
CA CYS A 294 -14.97 -3.81 22.20
C CYS A 294 -16.15 -4.73 21.90
N ASP A 295 -17.13 -4.70 22.79
CA ASP A 295 -18.36 -5.47 22.67
C ASP A 295 -19.49 -4.51 22.27
N LEU A 296 -20.02 -4.67 21.07
CA LEU A 296 -20.98 -3.74 20.47
C LEU A 296 -22.31 -4.43 20.14
N ARG A 297 -23.40 -3.71 20.34
CA ARG A 297 -24.73 -4.16 19.96
C ARG A 297 -24.94 -4.08 18.47
N VAL A 298 -25.40 -5.16 17.86
CA VAL A 298 -25.77 -5.19 16.45
C VAL A 298 -27.17 -4.57 16.30
N ILE A 299 -27.27 -3.56 15.44
CA ILE A 299 -28.50 -2.80 15.20
C ILE A 299 -29.03 -2.96 13.78
N GLY A 300 -28.27 -3.65 12.90
CA GLY A 300 -28.70 -3.89 11.53
C GLY A 300 -27.74 -4.75 10.72
N PHE A 301 -28.13 -5.01 9.48
CA PHE A 301 -27.39 -5.83 8.52
C PHE A 301 -27.50 -5.19 7.15
N GLU A 302 -26.42 -5.27 6.36
CA GLU A 302 -26.41 -4.86 4.96
C GLU A 302 -25.99 -6.02 4.06
N GLU A 303 -26.65 -6.11 2.91
CA GLU A 303 -26.33 -7.09 1.87
C GLU A 303 -24.94 -6.80 1.27
N GLY A 304 -24.24 -7.84 0.87
CA GLY A 304 -22.97 -7.72 0.19
C GLY A 304 -23.10 -7.43 -1.30
N ASP A 305 -22.03 -6.88 -1.86
CA ASP A 305 -21.92 -6.61 -3.29
C ASP A 305 -21.10 -7.68 -4.02
N GLY A 306 -21.30 -7.76 -5.34
CA GLY A 306 -20.52 -8.65 -6.20
C GLY A 306 -20.65 -10.12 -5.79
N LYS A 307 -19.55 -10.73 -5.31
CA LYS A 307 -19.54 -12.15 -4.89
C LYS A 307 -20.35 -12.42 -3.62
N LEU A 308 -20.64 -11.40 -2.84
CA LEU A 308 -21.40 -11.50 -1.58
C LEU A 308 -22.87 -11.13 -1.77
N LYS A 309 -23.33 -10.94 -3.00
CA LYS A 309 -24.75 -10.64 -3.30
C LYS A 309 -25.62 -11.81 -2.85
N GLY A 310 -26.71 -11.50 -2.17
CA GLY A 310 -27.63 -12.50 -1.57
C GLY A 310 -27.18 -13.01 -0.20
N THR A 311 -26.10 -12.48 0.37
CA THR A 311 -25.58 -12.86 1.69
C THR A 311 -25.12 -11.62 2.47
N LEU A 312 -24.68 -11.80 3.70
CA LEU A 312 -24.23 -10.70 4.55
C LEU A 312 -23.00 -9.99 3.99
N GLY A 313 -23.10 -8.69 3.71
CA GLY A 313 -21.98 -7.81 3.43
C GLY A 313 -21.30 -7.34 4.73
N LYS A 314 -22.09 -6.73 5.63
CA LYS A 314 -21.61 -6.26 6.93
C LYS A 314 -22.75 -6.27 7.98
N ILE A 315 -22.38 -6.38 9.25
CA ILE A 315 -23.26 -6.03 10.36
C ILE A 315 -23.11 -4.54 10.64
N ILE A 316 -24.16 -3.90 11.09
CA ILE A 316 -24.15 -2.54 11.64
C ILE A 316 -24.23 -2.62 13.15
N CYS A 317 -23.23 -2.03 13.81
CA CYS A 317 -23.15 -1.99 15.26
C CYS A 317 -23.33 -0.55 15.75
N ASN A 318 -23.90 -0.40 16.96
CA ASN A 318 -23.89 0.88 17.65
C ASN A 318 -22.51 1.10 18.28
N TYR A 319 -21.81 2.15 17.90
CA TYR A 319 -20.57 2.58 18.54
C TYR A 319 -20.73 3.97 19.10
N LYS A 320 -20.99 4.04 20.42
CA LYS A 320 -21.15 5.32 21.15
C LYS A 320 -22.19 6.25 20.49
N GLY A 321 -23.29 5.69 19.97
CA GLY A 321 -24.37 6.43 19.31
C GLY A 321 -24.19 6.64 17.80
N PHE A 322 -23.14 6.08 17.21
CA PHE A 322 -22.89 6.15 15.75
C PHE A 322 -22.94 4.76 15.12
N ASP A 323 -23.39 4.70 13.89
CA ASP A 323 -23.44 3.46 13.10
C ASP A 323 -22.05 3.04 12.66
N LEU A 324 -21.64 1.84 13.03
CA LEU A 324 -20.36 1.23 12.64
C LEU A 324 -20.60 0.00 11.77
N GLY A 325 -20.20 0.08 10.50
CA GLY A 325 -20.23 -1.07 9.59
C GLY A 325 -19.03 -2.01 9.80
N VAL A 326 -19.29 -3.29 10.08
CA VAL A 326 -18.26 -4.33 10.25
C VAL A 326 -18.46 -5.41 9.20
N GLY A 327 -17.63 -5.39 8.16
CA GLY A 327 -17.70 -6.32 7.02
C GLY A 327 -16.65 -7.42 7.03
N SER A 328 -15.69 -7.40 7.96
CA SER A 328 -14.59 -8.36 8.06
C SER A 328 -14.76 -9.31 9.25
N GLY A 329 -14.13 -10.51 9.15
CA GLY A 329 -14.14 -11.50 10.24
C GLY A 329 -15.17 -12.61 10.06
N PHE A 330 -15.96 -12.60 9.02
CA PHE A 330 -16.98 -13.62 8.72
C PHE A 330 -16.47 -14.64 7.69
N SER A 331 -16.71 -15.92 7.94
CA SER A 331 -16.62 -16.95 6.91
C SER A 331 -17.85 -16.90 5.99
N GLU A 332 -17.78 -17.53 4.81
CA GLU A 332 -18.92 -17.62 3.89
C GLU A 332 -20.15 -18.26 4.56
N ALA A 333 -19.94 -19.37 5.26
CA ALA A 333 -21.01 -20.03 6.00
C ALA A 333 -21.65 -19.17 7.10
N MET A 334 -20.84 -18.34 7.81
CA MET A 334 -21.36 -17.40 8.80
C MET A 334 -22.16 -16.28 8.13
N ARG A 335 -21.74 -15.81 6.96
CA ARG A 335 -22.47 -14.79 6.22
C ARG A 335 -23.86 -15.26 5.82
N ASP A 336 -23.95 -16.49 5.31
CA ASP A 336 -25.22 -17.12 4.92
C ASP A 336 -26.11 -17.36 6.15
N GLU A 337 -25.55 -17.89 7.23
CA GLU A 337 -26.29 -18.14 8.48
C GLU A 337 -26.87 -16.85 9.06
N ILE A 338 -26.07 -15.78 9.17
CA ILE A 338 -26.51 -14.51 9.74
C ILE A 338 -27.56 -13.84 8.83
N TRP A 339 -27.31 -13.86 7.50
CA TRP A 339 -28.22 -13.23 6.52
C TRP A 339 -29.61 -13.86 6.52
N ASN A 340 -29.68 -15.19 6.60
CA ASN A 340 -30.93 -15.94 6.60
C ASN A 340 -31.64 -15.94 7.96
N ASN A 341 -30.95 -15.55 9.04
CA ASN A 341 -31.50 -15.61 10.41
C ASN A 341 -31.26 -14.27 11.16
N GLN A 342 -31.49 -13.14 10.49
CA GLN A 342 -31.20 -11.80 11.05
C GLN A 342 -31.85 -11.57 12.41
N ASP A 343 -33.09 -12.01 12.62
CA ASP A 343 -33.83 -11.86 13.89
C ASP A 343 -33.12 -12.53 15.08
N LYS A 344 -32.35 -13.60 14.83
CA LYS A 344 -31.57 -14.28 15.87
C LYS A 344 -30.40 -13.44 16.38
N TYR A 345 -29.85 -12.56 15.53
CA TYR A 345 -28.63 -11.80 15.77
C TYR A 345 -28.87 -10.32 16.02
N LEU A 346 -30.02 -9.80 15.63
CA LEU A 346 -30.40 -8.40 15.87
C LEU A 346 -30.48 -8.14 17.40
N GLY A 347 -29.86 -7.06 17.85
CA GLY A 347 -29.80 -6.67 19.25
C GLY A 347 -28.78 -7.48 20.08
N LYS A 348 -28.10 -8.48 19.51
CA LYS A 348 -27.05 -9.24 20.22
C LYS A 348 -25.75 -8.47 20.29
N ILE A 349 -24.93 -8.81 21.27
CA ILE A 349 -23.59 -8.26 21.47
C ILE A 349 -22.60 -9.05 20.62
N SER A 350 -21.73 -8.33 19.91
CA SER A 350 -20.63 -8.88 19.11
C SER A 350 -19.30 -8.30 19.58
N GLU A 351 -18.28 -9.14 19.73
CA GLU A 351 -16.91 -8.69 19.97
C GLU A 351 -16.29 -8.22 18.64
N ILE A 352 -15.90 -6.96 18.61
CA ILE A 352 -15.26 -6.32 17.47
C ILE A 352 -13.82 -5.98 17.82
N GLN A 353 -12.89 -6.53 17.09
CA GLN A 353 -11.49 -6.15 17.16
C GLN A 353 -11.23 -4.98 16.21
N TYR A 354 -10.51 -3.98 16.67
CA TYR A 354 -10.21 -2.78 15.89
C TYR A 354 -8.80 -2.27 16.19
N PHE A 355 -8.30 -1.41 15.30
CA PHE A 355 -6.97 -0.83 15.46
C PHE A 355 -7.01 0.41 16.39
N GLU A 356 -7.83 1.39 16.06
CA GLU A 356 -7.96 2.64 16.80
C GLU A 356 -9.35 3.27 16.61
N GLN A 357 -9.73 4.16 17.49
CA GLN A 357 -10.90 5.01 17.29
C GLN A 357 -10.55 6.08 16.26
N THR A 358 -11.44 6.37 15.33
CA THR A 358 -11.31 7.39 14.29
C THR A 358 -12.63 8.14 14.12
N ASN A 359 -12.66 9.12 13.23
CA ASN A 359 -13.89 9.77 12.81
C ASN A 359 -14.28 9.29 11.41
N ASN A 360 -15.59 9.17 11.15
CA ASN A 360 -16.12 8.95 9.82
C ASN A 360 -16.14 10.26 8.99
N ASP A 361 -16.51 10.17 7.72
CA ASP A 361 -16.55 11.33 6.80
C ASP A 361 -17.57 12.40 7.21
N GLU A 362 -18.54 12.06 8.06
CA GLU A 362 -19.58 12.94 8.61
C GLU A 362 -19.20 13.55 9.96
N GLY A 363 -17.97 13.25 10.45
CA GLY A 363 -17.46 13.77 11.73
C GLY A 363 -17.93 12.96 12.96
N GLY A 364 -18.65 11.85 12.77
CA GLY A 364 -19.04 10.93 13.83
C GLY A 364 -17.91 9.98 14.22
N LEU A 365 -18.00 9.37 15.42
CA LEU A 365 -17.04 8.38 15.89
C LEU A 365 -17.13 7.09 15.07
N SER A 366 -15.99 6.48 14.78
CA SER A 366 -15.87 5.21 14.08
C SER A 366 -14.66 4.43 14.57
N LEU A 367 -14.45 3.21 14.05
CA LEU A 367 -13.31 2.35 14.34
C LEU A 367 -12.53 2.06 13.06
N ARG A 368 -11.20 2.12 13.14
CA ARG A 368 -10.31 1.79 12.01
C ARG A 368 -10.10 0.29 11.93
N PHE A 369 -10.36 -0.30 10.75
CA PHE A 369 -10.24 -1.74 10.47
C PHE A 369 -11.03 -2.65 11.43
N PRO A 370 -12.34 -2.43 11.61
CA PRO A 370 -13.15 -3.27 12.50
C PRO A 370 -13.30 -4.68 11.92
N VAL A 371 -13.10 -5.67 12.78
CA VAL A 371 -13.17 -7.11 12.44
C VAL A 371 -14.03 -7.82 13.47
N PHE A 372 -15.08 -8.49 13.02
CA PHE A 372 -15.88 -9.38 13.87
C PHE A 372 -15.02 -10.55 14.38
N LYS A 373 -15.09 -10.83 15.68
CA LYS A 373 -14.39 -11.95 16.34
C LYS A 373 -15.34 -13.07 16.70
N GLN A 374 -16.36 -12.74 17.46
CA GLN A 374 -17.36 -13.70 17.93
C GLN A 374 -18.61 -13.01 18.43
N TRP A 375 -19.68 -13.79 18.57
CA TRP A 375 -20.87 -13.38 19.26
C TRP A 375 -20.69 -13.50 20.78
N ARG A 376 -21.14 -12.51 21.51
CA ARG A 376 -21.12 -12.48 22.99
C ARG A 376 -22.52 -12.72 23.53
N PHE A 377 -23.02 -13.94 23.34
CA PHE A 377 -24.33 -14.35 23.90
C PHE A 377 -24.37 -14.38 25.41
N ASP A 378 -23.20 -14.29 26.03
CA ASP A 378 -22.99 -14.19 27.49
C ASP A 378 -23.16 -12.75 28.01
N LYS A 379 -23.30 -11.75 27.14
CA LYS A 379 -23.43 -10.33 27.50
C LYS A 379 -24.71 -9.71 26.97
N GLU A 380 -25.23 -8.77 27.75
CA GLU A 380 -26.43 -7.96 27.39
C GLU A 380 -26.08 -6.48 27.18
N GLU A 381 -24.90 -6.03 27.62
CA GLU A 381 -24.48 -4.64 27.54
C GLU A 381 -23.23 -4.47 26.71
N GLU A 382 -23.08 -3.30 26.12
CA GLU A 382 -21.90 -2.87 25.35
C GLU A 382 -20.73 -2.59 26.27
N SER A 383 -19.51 -2.84 25.80
CA SER A 383 -18.26 -2.52 26.47
C SER A 383 -17.25 -1.96 25.47
N TYR A 384 -16.62 -0.85 25.81
CA TYR A 384 -15.72 -0.09 24.94
C TYR A 384 -14.24 -0.25 25.31
N GLU A 385 -13.93 -1.16 26.22
CA GLU A 385 -12.59 -1.50 26.67
C GLU A 385 -12.17 -2.89 26.15
#